data_e63b3dead29542099e9ce2892379efc6
#
_entry.id   e63b3dead29542099e9ce2892379efc6
#
_cell.length_a   1.000
_cell.length_b   1.000
_cell.length_c   1.000
_cell.angle_alpha   90.00
_cell.angle_beta   90.00
_cell.angle_gamma   90.00
#
_symmetry.space_group_name_H-M   'P 1'
#
loop_
_entity.id
_entity.type
_entity.pdbx_description
1 polymer ?
#
loop_
_entity_poly.entity_id
_entity_poly.type
_entity_poly.pdbx_seq_one_letter_code
_entity_poly.pdbx_strand_id
1 'polypeptide(L)'
;MKKILLPIDGSPRSLRAIQAIKQTYGTEEVDVTILLVIPEPRPSKLTDENDEVKPVEEHEEIIVDPQTAEETRLLLDSFAKLLPGYTVATAQRSGKPGPEIVQFAKDGGFDSILMTRSSRGSTQKLGSVSTYVVSNASFITTTVLKEA
;
A
#
# COMPACT_ATOMS: atom_id res chain seq x y z
N MET A 1 -6.49 20.83 -7.01
CA MET A 1 -6.77 19.66 -6.21
C MET A 1 -5.51 19.17 -5.55
N LYS A 2 -5.63 18.72 -4.32
CA LYS A 2 -4.50 18.15 -3.62
C LYS A 2 -4.28 16.74 -4.10
N LYS A 3 -3.05 16.39 -4.42
CA LYS A 3 -2.76 15.03 -4.86
C LYS A 3 -2.37 14.17 -3.66
N ILE A 4 -3.13 13.13 -3.42
CA ILE A 4 -2.92 12.27 -2.27
C ILE A 4 -2.58 10.86 -2.73
N LEU A 5 -1.48 10.32 -2.20
CA LEU A 5 -1.11 8.95 -2.48
C LEU A 5 -1.65 8.07 -1.35
N LEU A 6 -2.36 7.02 -1.73
CA LEU A 6 -3.01 6.14 -0.79
C LEU A 6 -2.46 4.73 -0.96
N PRO A 7 -1.36 4.39 -0.29
CA PRO A 7 -0.84 3.04 -0.39
C PRO A 7 -1.75 2.08 0.35
N ILE A 8 -2.02 0.94 -0.26
CA ILE A 8 -2.82 -0.08 0.40
C ILE A 8 -2.08 -1.39 0.34
N ASP A 9 -2.44 -2.31 1.19
CA ASP A 9 -1.84 -3.64 1.20
C ASP A 9 -2.87 -4.72 0.92
N GLY A 10 -4.08 -4.33 0.57
CA GLY A 10 -5.11 -5.30 0.28
C GLY A 10 -5.79 -5.88 1.49
N SER A 11 -5.37 -5.51 2.68
CA SER A 11 -6.00 -6.01 3.89
C SER A 11 -7.22 -5.17 4.21
N PRO A 12 -8.06 -5.64 5.13
CA PRO A 12 -9.21 -4.83 5.53
C PRO A 12 -8.83 -3.48 6.10
N ARG A 13 -7.61 -3.33 6.63
CA ARG A 13 -7.21 -2.04 7.15
C ARG A 13 -7.19 -0.99 6.05
N SER A 14 -7.01 -1.38 4.79
CA SER A 14 -7.00 -0.43 3.71
C SER A 14 -8.33 0.31 3.59
N LEU A 15 -9.42 -0.30 4.07
CA LEU A 15 -10.71 0.37 4.00
C LEU A 15 -10.75 1.60 4.88
N ARG A 16 -9.95 1.64 5.94
CA ARG A 16 -9.94 2.82 6.78
C ARG A 16 -9.38 4.02 6.04
N ALA A 17 -8.39 3.79 5.20
CA ALA A 17 -7.84 4.90 4.44
C ALA A 17 -8.88 5.43 3.45
N ILE A 18 -9.65 4.53 2.85
CA ILE A 18 -10.71 4.95 1.95
C ILE A 18 -11.73 5.79 2.71
N GLN A 19 -12.13 5.32 3.89
CA GLN A 19 -13.11 6.05 4.67
C GLN A 19 -12.57 7.40 5.10
N ALA A 20 -11.29 7.46 5.44
CA ALA A 20 -10.70 8.73 5.87
C ALA A 20 -10.75 9.78 4.75
N ILE A 21 -10.56 9.36 3.51
CA ILE A 21 -10.67 10.29 2.41
C ILE A 21 -12.09 10.84 2.35
N LYS A 22 -13.07 9.95 2.45
CA LYS A 22 -14.45 10.38 2.32
C LYS A 22 -14.89 11.26 3.46
N GLN A 23 -14.32 11.06 4.63
CA GLN A 23 -14.71 11.87 5.77
C GLN A 23 -13.98 13.19 5.83
N THR A 24 -12.85 13.29 5.19
CA THR A 24 -12.01 14.47 5.30
C THR A 24 -12.15 15.42 4.12
N TYR A 25 -12.36 14.88 2.92
CA TYR A 25 -12.32 15.70 1.73
C TYR A 25 -13.55 15.52 0.87
N GLY A 26 -13.95 16.57 0.20
CA GLY A 26 -15.01 16.47 -0.79
C GLY A 26 -14.47 15.93 -2.09
N THR A 27 -15.36 15.54 -2.97
CA THR A 27 -14.98 14.87 -4.21
C THR A 27 -14.16 15.74 -5.12
N GLU A 28 -14.23 17.04 -4.98
CA GLU A 28 -13.49 17.90 -5.85
C GLU A 28 -12.26 18.50 -5.21
N GLU A 29 -11.95 18.08 -4.00
CA GLU A 29 -10.81 18.64 -3.31
C GLU A 29 -9.54 17.87 -3.49
N VAL A 30 -9.63 16.62 -3.89
CA VAL A 30 -8.46 15.76 -3.94
C VAL A 30 -8.43 14.91 -5.19
N ASP A 31 -7.23 14.57 -5.59
CA ASP A 31 -6.97 13.65 -6.68
C ASP A 31 -6.24 12.49 -6.01
N VAL A 32 -6.86 11.34 -5.92
CA VAL A 32 -6.35 10.22 -5.14
C VAL A 32 -5.73 9.18 -6.04
N THR A 33 -4.53 8.75 -5.72
CA THR A 33 -3.92 7.61 -6.41
C THR A 33 -3.77 6.48 -5.41
N ILE A 34 -4.36 5.33 -5.71
CA ILE A 34 -4.28 4.15 -4.85
C ILE A 34 -3.14 3.31 -5.39
N LEU A 35 -2.18 2.99 -4.52
CA LEU A 35 -0.99 2.26 -4.92
C LEU A 35 -0.89 0.95 -4.16
N LEU A 36 -0.66 -0.14 -4.87
CA LEU A 36 -0.38 -1.41 -4.24
C LEU A 36 1.02 -1.83 -4.65
N VAL A 37 1.86 -2.15 -3.68
CA VAL A 37 3.21 -2.62 -3.95
C VAL A 37 3.23 -4.11 -3.69
N ILE A 38 3.62 -4.88 -4.70
CA ILE A 38 3.67 -6.31 -4.61
C ILE A 38 5.09 -6.69 -4.29
N PRO A 39 5.32 -7.42 -3.21
CA PRO A 39 6.68 -7.81 -2.87
C PRO A 39 7.26 -8.67 -3.96
N GLU A 40 8.51 -8.45 -4.28
CA GLU A 40 9.14 -9.28 -5.28
C GLU A 40 9.42 -10.64 -4.74
N PRO A 41 9.35 -11.63 -5.57
CA PRO A 41 9.66 -12.96 -5.10
C PRO A 41 11.12 -13.00 -4.71
N ARG A 42 11.43 -13.81 -3.71
CA ARG A 42 12.73 -13.95 -3.29
C ARG A 42 13.48 -14.69 -4.24
N PRO A 43 14.43 -14.18 -4.76
CA PRO A 43 15.13 -14.91 -5.75
C PRO A 43 15.95 -15.91 -5.15
N SER A 44 16.36 -15.68 -4.16
CA SER A 44 17.15 -16.61 -3.64
C SER A 44 16.79 -17.85 -3.60
N LYS A 45 16.05 -18.05 -3.27
CA LYS A 45 15.72 -19.18 -3.06
C LYS A 45 16.21 -20.01 -3.78
N LEU A 46 16.50 -20.01 -4.34
CA LEU A 46 16.73 -20.84 -5.07
C LEU A 46 17.83 -21.40 -4.94
N THR A 47 18.40 -21.06 -4.70
CA THR A 47 19.50 -21.48 -4.69
C THR A 47 19.80 -22.61 -4.09
N ASP A 48 19.49 -22.84 -3.32
CA ASP A 48 19.87 -23.89 -2.67
C ASP A 48 19.21 -24.95 -2.95
N GLU A 49 19.61 -25.73 -3.32
CA GLU A 49 19.03 -26.81 -3.59
C GLU A 49 18.44 -27.41 -2.52
N ASN A 50 18.89 -27.32 -1.57
CA ASN A 50 18.33 -28.05 -0.53
C ASN A 50 17.21 -27.45 -0.03
N ASP A 51 16.99 -26.45 -0.19
CA ASP A 51 15.98 -25.88 0.41
C ASP A 51 14.77 -26.13 0.05
N GLU A 52 14.55 -26.70 -0.66
CA GLU A 52 13.37 -27.01 -1.04
C GLU A 52 12.40 -26.96 -0.08
N VAL A 53 12.53 -27.32 0.82
CA VAL A 53 11.67 -27.43 1.76
C VAL A 53 10.98 -26.34 2.10
N LYS A 54 11.49 -25.45 2.43
CA LYS A 54 10.86 -24.45 2.90
C LYS A 54 9.90 -23.81 2.19
N PRO A 55 9.84 -23.92 1.16
CA PRO A 55 8.94 -23.26 0.40
C PRO A 55 7.63 -23.30 0.95
N VAL A 56 7.31 -24.24 1.37
CA VAL A 56 6.13 -24.44 1.80
C VAL A 56 5.60 -23.49 2.64
N GLU A 57 6.12 -23.21 3.58
CA GLU A 57 5.54 -22.44 4.46
C GLU A 57 5.21 -21.15 4.00
N GLU A 58 5.89 -20.65 3.23
CA GLU A 58 5.56 -19.45 2.86
C GLU A 58 4.33 -19.34 2.28
N HIS A 59 3.85 -20.30 1.86
CA HIS A 59 2.68 -20.26 1.22
C HIS A 59 1.61 -19.66 1.91
N GLU A 60 1.51 -19.75 3.06
CA GLU A 60 0.44 -19.28 3.69
C GLU A 60 0.29 -17.86 3.55
N GLU A 61 1.21 -17.13 3.66
CA GLU A 61 0.98 -15.84 3.56
C GLU A 61 0.73 -15.43 2.24
N ILE A 62 1.15 -16.07 1.35
CA ILE A 62 0.90 -15.73 0.06
C ILE A 62 -0.49 -15.69 -0.24
N ILE A 63 -1.25 -16.41 0.40
CA ILE A 63 -2.61 -16.46 0.09
C ILE A 63 -3.26 -15.15 0.11
N VAL A 64 -2.86 -14.24 0.91
CA VAL A 64 -3.58 -13.04 0.95
C VAL A 64 -3.09 -12.07 -0.04
N ASP A 65 -2.01 -12.32 -0.73
CA ASP A 65 -1.49 -11.38 -1.66
C ASP A 65 -1.88 -11.68 -3.07
N PRO A 66 -2.19 -10.71 -3.88
CA PRO A 66 -2.44 -10.94 -5.28
C PRO A 66 -1.21 -11.48 -5.94
N GLN A 67 -1.36 -12.51 -6.76
CA GLN A 67 -0.22 -13.14 -7.34
C GLN A 67 0.00 -12.71 -8.75
N THR A 68 -0.92 -12.12 -9.44
CA THR A 68 -0.76 -11.76 -10.81
C THR A 68 -1.09 -10.29 -10.97
N ALA A 69 -0.63 -9.72 -12.05
CA ALA A 69 -0.95 -8.33 -12.31
C ALA A 69 -2.44 -8.16 -12.48
N GLU A 70 -3.11 -9.17 -13.03
CA GLU A 70 -4.53 -9.08 -13.22
C GLU A 70 -5.27 -9.06 -11.90
N GLU A 71 -4.86 -9.91 -10.97
CA GLU A 71 -5.51 -9.93 -9.67
C GLU A 71 -5.29 -8.61 -8.96
N THR A 72 -4.10 -8.04 -9.09
CA THR A 72 -3.80 -6.78 -8.46
C THR A 72 -4.67 -5.69 -9.07
N ARG A 73 -4.84 -5.70 -10.39
CA ARG A 73 -5.65 -4.69 -11.03
C ARG A 73 -7.09 -4.79 -10.56
N LEU A 74 -7.62 -6.00 -10.43
CA LEU A 74 -8.99 -6.16 -9.97
C LEU A 74 -9.15 -5.68 -8.53
N LEU A 75 -8.16 -5.93 -7.70
CA LEU A 75 -8.23 -5.48 -6.33
C LEU A 75 -8.19 -3.96 -6.29
N LEU A 76 -7.31 -3.34 -7.04
CA LEU A 76 -7.23 -1.89 -7.06
C LEU A 76 -8.52 -1.28 -7.57
N ASP A 77 -9.12 -1.89 -8.60
CA ASP A 77 -10.38 -1.37 -9.12
C ASP A 77 -11.47 -1.47 -8.07
N SER A 78 -11.48 -2.54 -7.28
CA SER A 78 -12.50 -2.67 -6.27
C SER A 78 -12.39 -1.58 -5.20
N PHE A 79 -11.16 -1.21 -4.85
CA PHE A 79 -11.00 -0.13 -3.88
C PHE A 79 -11.38 1.22 -4.51
N ALA A 80 -11.04 1.41 -5.79
CA ALA A 80 -11.37 2.67 -6.44
C ALA A 80 -12.88 2.88 -6.50
N LYS A 81 -13.65 1.80 -6.63
CA LYS A 81 -15.08 1.93 -6.69
C LYS A 81 -15.68 2.38 -5.38
N LEU A 82 -14.93 2.35 -4.30
CA LEU A 82 -15.43 2.81 -3.02
C LEU A 82 -15.35 4.33 -2.89
N LEU A 83 -14.80 5.00 -3.89
CA LEU A 83 -14.71 6.45 -3.89
C LEU A 83 -15.48 7.03 -5.08
N PRO A 84 -16.80 6.81 -5.13
CA PRO A 84 -17.56 7.30 -6.27
C PRO A 84 -17.56 8.83 -6.30
N GLY A 85 -17.40 9.37 -7.46
CA GLY A 85 -17.38 10.82 -7.61
C GLY A 85 -16.03 11.45 -7.41
N TYR A 86 -15.08 10.72 -6.85
CA TYR A 86 -13.74 11.26 -6.67
C TYR A 86 -12.90 11.00 -7.90
N THR A 87 -11.87 11.82 -8.09
CA THR A 87 -10.90 11.58 -9.13
C THR A 87 -9.91 10.57 -8.58
N VAL A 88 -9.88 9.37 -9.14
CA VAL A 88 -9.08 8.28 -8.59
C VAL A 88 -8.28 7.63 -9.70
N ALA A 89 -7.00 7.39 -9.44
CA ALA A 89 -6.16 6.61 -10.31
C ALA A 89 -5.63 5.44 -9.51
N THR A 90 -5.20 4.39 -10.17
CA THR A 90 -4.62 3.24 -9.48
C THR A 90 -3.27 2.94 -10.10
N ALA A 91 -2.39 2.35 -9.30
CA ALA A 91 -1.06 2.00 -9.76
C ALA A 91 -0.55 0.80 -8.99
N GLN A 92 0.34 0.05 -9.60
CA GLN A 92 0.97 -1.05 -8.92
C GLN A 92 2.46 -1.00 -9.19
N ARG A 93 3.23 -1.46 -8.24
CA ARG A 93 4.68 -1.53 -8.34
C ARG A 93 5.14 -2.83 -7.69
N SER A 94 6.32 -3.29 -8.06
CA SER A 94 6.91 -4.47 -7.44
C SER A 94 8.14 -4.04 -6.68
N GLY A 95 8.38 -4.65 -5.54
CA GLY A 95 9.57 -4.34 -4.77
C GLY A 95 9.27 -4.26 -3.31
N LYS A 96 10.08 -3.52 -2.58
CA LYS A 96 9.88 -3.36 -1.16
C LYS A 96 8.91 -2.25 -0.93
N PRO A 97 7.85 -2.50 -0.17
CA PRO A 97 6.79 -1.50 -0.04
C PRO A 97 7.24 -0.13 0.41
N GLY A 98 8.02 -0.04 1.47
CA GLY A 98 8.43 1.28 1.96
C GLY A 98 9.15 2.11 0.91
N PRO A 99 10.25 1.61 0.38
CA PRO A 99 10.99 2.35 -0.61
C PRO A 99 10.18 2.66 -1.87
N GLU A 100 9.34 1.72 -2.30
CA GLU A 100 8.55 1.97 -3.51
C GLU A 100 7.52 3.06 -3.28
N ILE A 101 6.91 3.09 -2.09
CA ILE A 101 5.93 4.12 -1.79
C ILE A 101 6.60 5.49 -1.80
N VAL A 102 7.76 5.61 -1.16
CA VAL A 102 8.45 6.89 -1.07
C VAL A 102 8.87 7.35 -2.47
N GLN A 103 9.38 6.43 -3.28
CA GLN A 103 9.82 6.80 -4.61
C GLN A 103 8.63 7.21 -5.49
N PHE A 104 7.52 6.49 -5.36
CA PHE A 104 6.35 6.82 -6.15
C PHE A 104 5.82 8.20 -5.76
N ALA A 105 5.82 8.50 -4.47
CA ALA A 105 5.35 9.80 -4.00
C ALA A 105 6.21 10.92 -4.54
N LYS A 106 7.53 10.68 -4.58
CA LYS A 106 8.43 11.69 -5.01
C LYS A 106 8.31 11.90 -6.52
N ASP A 107 8.29 10.84 -7.28
CA ASP A 107 8.24 10.95 -8.72
C ASP A 107 6.92 11.52 -9.21
N GLY A 108 5.85 11.26 -8.51
CA GLY A 108 4.54 11.72 -8.94
C GLY A 108 4.14 13.10 -8.46
N GLY A 109 4.98 13.72 -7.65
CA GLY A 109 4.64 15.05 -7.18
C GLY A 109 3.43 15.12 -6.29
N PHE A 110 3.27 14.13 -5.41
CA PHE A 110 2.13 14.09 -4.52
C PHE A 110 2.29 15.10 -3.38
N ASP A 111 1.16 15.58 -2.90
CA ASP A 111 1.16 16.55 -1.81
C ASP A 111 1.17 15.88 -0.44
N SER A 112 0.64 14.69 -0.36
CA SER A 112 0.66 13.97 0.91
C SER A 112 0.46 12.49 0.68
N ILE A 113 0.80 11.70 1.71
CA ILE A 113 0.57 10.27 1.73
C ILE A 113 -0.39 9.99 2.87
N LEU A 114 -1.42 9.20 2.63
CA LEU A 114 -2.33 8.79 3.67
C LEU A 114 -2.32 7.26 3.71
N MET A 115 -1.93 6.69 4.81
CA MET A 115 -1.79 5.25 4.90
C MET A 115 -2.19 4.73 6.27
N THR A 116 -2.40 3.44 6.38
CA THR A 116 -2.69 2.83 7.65
C THR A 116 -1.43 2.18 8.16
N ARG A 117 -1.42 1.81 9.43
CA ARG A 117 -0.31 1.10 9.98
C ARG A 117 -0.18 -0.23 9.31
N SER A 118 1.03 -0.66 9.14
CA SER A 118 1.26 -1.93 8.48
C SER A 118 1.64 -3.03 9.44
N SER A 119 1.65 -2.77 10.73
CA SER A 119 2.07 -3.84 11.62
C SER A 119 0.96 -4.78 11.88
N ARG A 120 1.30 -6.05 12.06
CA ARG A 120 0.35 -6.99 12.39
C ARG A 120 0.46 -7.27 13.80
N GLY A 121 -0.45 -7.39 14.54
CA GLY A 121 -0.46 -7.82 15.90
C GLY A 121 -0.20 -6.75 16.92
N SER A 122 0.57 -5.81 16.69
CA SER A 122 0.84 -4.83 17.70
C SER A 122 0.16 -3.55 17.36
N THR A 123 -0.64 -3.06 18.21
CA THR A 123 -1.36 -1.87 17.91
C THR A 123 -0.64 -0.64 18.34
N GLN A 124 0.46 -0.80 19.06
CA GLN A 124 1.13 0.35 19.54
C GLN A 124 2.19 0.89 18.63
N LYS A 125 2.58 0.15 17.64
CA LYS A 125 3.68 0.55 16.79
C LYS A 125 3.23 0.87 15.41
N LEU A 126 4.01 1.66 14.69
CA LEU A 126 3.64 2.02 13.34
C LEU A 126 3.79 0.87 12.36
N GLY A 127 4.65 -0.07 12.61
CA GLY A 127 4.91 -1.10 11.63
C GLY A 127 6.05 -0.71 10.73
N SER A 128 6.63 -1.67 10.05
CA SER A 128 7.86 -1.43 9.31
C SER A 128 7.65 -0.54 8.11
N VAL A 129 6.59 -0.73 7.37
CA VAL A 129 6.36 0.08 6.19
C VAL A 129 6.04 1.50 6.57
N SER A 130 5.14 1.69 7.54
CA SER A 130 4.77 3.02 7.97
C SER A 130 5.97 3.77 8.54
N THR A 131 6.80 3.08 9.31
CA THR A 131 7.97 3.71 9.89
C THR A 131 8.93 4.16 8.80
N TYR A 132 9.14 3.31 7.80
CA TYR A 132 10.04 3.67 6.73
C TYR A 132 9.53 4.90 5.98
N VAL A 133 8.25 4.93 5.67
CA VAL A 133 7.68 6.03 4.91
C VAL A 133 7.77 7.33 5.70
N VAL A 134 7.40 7.28 6.97
CA VAL A 134 7.46 8.49 7.79
C VAL A 134 8.89 9.00 7.89
N SER A 135 9.85 8.10 7.99
CA SER A 135 11.24 8.52 8.15
C SER A 135 11.87 9.02 6.86
N ASN A 136 11.37 8.57 5.72
CA ASN A 136 12.04 8.85 4.47
C ASN A 136 11.26 9.74 3.50
N ALA A 137 10.05 10.10 3.82
CA ALA A 137 9.26 10.97 2.97
C ALA A 137 9.15 12.37 3.57
N SER A 138 10.30 12.92 3.94
CA SER A 138 10.27 14.20 4.63
C SER A 138 9.89 15.36 3.71
N PHE A 139 9.82 15.11 2.42
CA PHE A 139 9.48 16.16 1.47
C PHE A 139 7.97 16.43 1.39
N ILE A 140 7.14 15.59 2.01
CA ILE A 140 5.69 15.81 2.00
C ILE A 140 5.12 15.33 3.32
N THR A 141 3.85 15.61 3.51
CA THR A 141 3.16 15.20 4.72
C THR A 141 2.73 13.75 4.63
N THR A 142 2.94 13.00 5.67
CA THR A 142 2.46 11.63 5.75
C THR A 142 1.53 11.49 6.94
N THR A 143 0.34 11.00 6.70
CA THR A 143 -0.63 10.73 7.76
C THR A 143 -0.77 9.22 7.91
N VAL A 144 -0.56 8.72 9.11
CA VAL A 144 -0.69 7.29 9.38
C VAL A 144 -1.88 7.11 10.30
N LEU A 145 -2.89 6.40 9.82
CA LEU A 145 -4.12 6.23 10.56
C LEU A 145 -3.97 5.13 11.58
N LYS A 146 -4.50 5.37 12.77
CA LYS A 146 -4.44 4.33 13.78
C LYS A 146 -5.54 3.35 13.51
N GLU A 147 -5.46 2.20 14.13
CA GLU A 147 -6.49 1.23 13.96
C GLU A 147 -7.69 1.60 14.75
N ALA A 148 -8.80 1.18 14.31
CA ALA A 148 -10.05 1.57 14.93
C ALA A 148 -10.23 1.01 16.31
#